data_21cc69538a1a98f2d11d9fc68be64fe3
#
_entry.id   21cc69538a1a98f2d11d9fc68be64fe3
#
_cell.length_a   1.000
_cell.length_b   1.000
_cell.length_c   1.000
_cell.angle_alpha   90.00
_cell.angle_beta   90.00
_cell.angle_gamma   90.00
#
_symmetry.space_group_name_H-M   'P 1'
#
loop_
_entity.id
_entity.type
_entity.pdbx_description
1 polymer ?
#
loop_
_entity_poly.entity_id
_entity_poly.type
_entity_poly.pdbx_seq_one_letter_code
_entity_poly.pdbx_strand_id
1 'polypeptide(L)'
;NPSFSVKCRIGANMIWDAEKRGVLKPGIELVEPTSGNTGIALAYVAAARGYKLTLTMPETMSVERRKLLKALGANLVLTEGAKGMKGAIQKAEEIVASNPEKFLLLQQFSNPANPEIHEKTTGPEIWEDTDGQVDVFIAGVGTGGTLTGVTRYIKNTKGKTDLISVAVEPTDSPVIAQALAGEELKPGPHKIQGIGAGFIPGNLDLKLIDKVVAITNEEAISTARRLMEEEGILAGKIGRA
;
A
#
# COMPACT_ATOMS: atom_id res chain seq x y z
N ASN A 1 -9.24 10.21 5.50
CA ASN A 1 -8.57 8.96 5.95
C ASN A 1 -9.00 8.63 7.39
N PRO A 2 -10.14 7.94 7.61
CA PRO A 2 -10.71 7.70 8.95
C PRO A 2 -9.78 6.94 9.91
N SER A 3 -8.90 6.08 9.41
CA SER A 3 -7.90 5.38 10.23
C SER A 3 -6.52 6.05 10.22
N PHE A 4 -6.46 7.33 9.87
CA PHE A 4 -5.23 8.14 9.80
C PHE A 4 -4.15 7.52 8.89
N SER A 5 -4.55 6.83 7.83
CA SER A 5 -3.65 6.16 6.90
C SER A 5 -4.08 6.37 5.46
N VAL A 6 -3.11 6.55 4.56
CA VAL A 6 -3.34 6.59 3.11
C VAL A 6 -4.02 5.31 2.58
N LYS A 7 -3.91 4.20 3.30
CA LYS A 7 -4.56 2.92 2.95
C LYS A 7 -6.09 2.96 3.07
N CYS A 8 -6.66 3.96 3.76
CA CYS A 8 -8.10 4.20 3.77
C CYS A 8 -8.65 4.32 2.34
N ARG A 9 -7.92 5.01 1.47
CA ARG A 9 -8.32 5.27 0.08
C ARG A 9 -8.37 3.97 -0.74
N ILE A 10 -7.30 3.20 -0.71
CA ILE A 10 -7.23 1.95 -1.48
C ILE A 10 -8.18 0.89 -0.91
N GLY A 11 -8.33 0.80 0.42
CA GLY A 11 -9.26 -0.12 1.06
C GLY A 11 -10.70 0.13 0.63
N ALA A 12 -11.11 1.40 0.55
CA ALA A 12 -12.43 1.76 0.05
C ALA A 12 -12.59 1.48 -1.45
N ASN A 13 -11.63 1.95 -2.27
CA ASN A 13 -11.78 1.87 -3.73
C ASN A 13 -11.71 0.43 -4.26
N MET A 14 -10.89 -0.43 -3.69
CA MET A 14 -10.86 -1.85 -4.10
C MET A 14 -12.21 -2.54 -3.87
N ILE A 15 -12.90 -2.22 -2.78
CA ILE A 15 -14.25 -2.75 -2.50
C ILE A 15 -15.27 -2.13 -3.46
N TRP A 16 -15.30 -0.81 -3.64
CA TRP A 16 -16.22 -0.12 -4.54
C TRP A 16 -16.06 -0.55 -6.00
N ASP A 17 -14.82 -0.72 -6.46
CA ASP A 17 -14.55 -1.22 -7.80
C ASP A 17 -15.04 -2.66 -7.98
N ALA A 18 -14.83 -3.53 -7.00
CA ALA A 18 -15.31 -4.90 -7.03
C ALA A 18 -16.86 -4.96 -7.06
N GLU A 19 -17.54 -4.08 -6.32
CA GLU A 19 -19.00 -3.92 -6.39
C GLU A 19 -19.44 -3.44 -7.77
N LYS A 20 -18.81 -2.37 -8.28
CA LYS A 20 -19.12 -1.78 -9.58
C LYS A 20 -18.96 -2.77 -10.74
N ARG A 21 -17.92 -3.61 -10.68
CA ARG A 21 -17.70 -4.67 -11.67
C ARG A 21 -18.63 -5.88 -11.46
N GLY A 22 -19.42 -5.91 -10.40
CA GLY A 22 -20.34 -7.01 -10.08
C GLY A 22 -19.66 -8.31 -9.68
N VAL A 23 -18.35 -8.27 -9.35
CA VAL A 23 -17.60 -9.44 -8.83
C VAL A 23 -17.76 -9.61 -7.33
N LEU A 24 -18.06 -8.53 -6.60
CA LEU A 24 -18.42 -8.56 -5.19
C LEU A 24 -19.93 -8.47 -5.04
N LYS A 25 -20.54 -9.60 -4.64
CA LYS A 25 -21.99 -9.74 -4.46
C LYS A 25 -22.30 -10.12 -3.00
N PRO A 26 -23.55 -9.96 -2.54
CA PRO A 26 -23.97 -10.49 -1.24
C PRO A 26 -23.61 -11.98 -1.09
N GLY A 27 -23.00 -12.33 0.03
CA GLY A 27 -22.54 -13.69 0.31
C GLY A 27 -21.09 -13.98 -0.06
N ILE A 28 -20.43 -13.14 -0.86
CA ILE A 28 -18.99 -13.23 -1.13
C ILE A 28 -18.22 -12.68 0.07
N GLU A 29 -17.19 -13.39 0.48
CA GLU A 29 -16.25 -12.99 1.53
C GLU A 29 -14.95 -12.46 0.93
N LEU A 30 -14.52 -11.32 1.41
CA LEU A 30 -13.27 -10.69 1.00
C LEU A 30 -12.08 -11.39 1.66
N VAL A 31 -11.00 -11.55 0.93
CA VAL A 31 -9.74 -12.09 1.43
C VAL A 31 -8.59 -11.15 1.05
N GLU A 32 -7.66 -10.89 1.97
CA GLU A 32 -6.45 -10.13 1.68
C GLU A 32 -5.28 -10.55 2.57
N PRO A 33 -4.09 -10.82 1.99
CA PRO A 33 -2.87 -11.03 2.76
C PRO A 33 -2.29 -9.69 3.16
N THR A 34 -2.44 -9.31 4.43
CA THR A 34 -1.91 -8.03 4.91
C THR A 34 -1.72 -8.02 6.41
N SER A 35 -0.63 -7.44 6.84
CA SER A 35 -0.30 -7.20 8.26
C SER A 35 -0.38 -5.72 8.64
N GLY A 36 -0.76 -4.85 7.70
CA GLY A 36 -0.62 -3.41 7.84
C GLY A 36 -1.93 -2.64 7.83
N ASN A 37 -1.80 -1.35 7.52
CA ASN A 37 -2.91 -0.40 7.47
C ASN A 37 -3.97 -0.74 6.41
N THR A 38 -3.61 -1.49 5.36
CA THR A 38 -4.58 -1.99 4.38
C THR A 38 -5.60 -2.92 5.03
N GLY A 39 -5.17 -3.82 5.92
CA GLY A 39 -6.09 -4.68 6.67
C GLY A 39 -7.05 -3.88 7.54
N ILE A 40 -6.58 -2.84 8.20
CA ILE A 40 -7.44 -1.93 9.00
C ILE A 40 -8.46 -1.23 8.09
N ALA A 41 -7.99 -0.70 6.95
CA ALA A 41 -8.87 -0.02 6.00
C ALA A 41 -9.95 -0.95 5.43
N LEU A 42 -9.57 -2.15 5.01
CA LEU A 42 -10.51 -3.15 4.53
C LEU A 42 -11.50 -3.57 5.61
N ALA A 43 -11.03 -3.74 6.86
CA ALA A 43 -11.89 -4.17 7.96
C ALA A 43 -13.00 -3.16 8.26
N TYR A 44 -12.69 -1.87 8.39
CA TYR A 44 -13.75 -0.89 8.68
C TYR A 44 -14.68 -0.66 7.47
N VAL A 45 -14.16 -0.69 6.23
CA VAL A 45 -15.02 -0.56 5.05
C VAL A 45 -15.92 -1.79 4.88
N ALA A 46 -15.38 -3.00 5.05
CA ALA A 46 -16.16 -4.23 5.01
C ALA A 46 -17.27 -4.23 6.09
N ALA A 47 -16.93 -3.83 7.33
CA ALA A 47 -17.90 -3.70 8.40
C ALA A 47 -19.02 -2.71 8.05
N ALA A 48 -18.67 -1.51 7.54
CA ALA A 48 -19.65 -0.48 7.18
C ALA A 48 -20.56 -0.90 6.01
N ARG A 49 -20.10 -1.81 5.14
CA ARG A 49 -20.85 -2.28 3.98
C ARG A 49 -21.45 -3.68 4.16
N GLY A 50 -21.27 -4.31 5.31
CA GLY A 50 -21.85 -5.61 5.63
C GLY A 50 -21.16 -6.80 4.96
N TYR A 51 -19.91 -6.67 4.52
CA TYR A 51 -19.12 -7.77 3.97
C TYR A 51 -18.33 -8.52 5.04
N LYS A 52 -18.23 -9.82 4.88
CA LYS A 52 -17.26 -10.61 5.64
C LYS A 52 -15.86 -10.41 5.08
N LEU A 53 -14.88 -10.37 5.97
CA LEU A 53 -13.48 -10.19 5.61
C LEU A 53 -12.60 -11.17 6.36
N THR A 54 -11.79 -11.92 5.62
CA THR A 54 -10.71 -12.74 6.16
C THR A 54 -9.36 -12.14 5.79
N LEU A 55 -8.52 -11.91 6.79
CA LEU A 55 -7.16 -11.42 6.64
C LEU A 55 -6.16 -12.50 7.00
N THR A 56 -5.20 -12.76 6.13
CA THR A 56 -4.08 -13.67 6.42
C THR A 56 -2.85 -12.86 6.80
N MET A 57 -2.16 -13.25 7.86
CA MET A 57 -0.98 -12.53 8.34
C MET A 57 -0.06 -13.42 9.18
N PRO A 58 1.25 -13.13 9.22
CA PRO A 58 2.17 -13.85 10.10
C PRO A 58 1.78 -13.69 11.58
N GLU A 59 1.94 -14.75 12.36
CA GLU A 59 1.68 -14.76 13.81
C GLU A 59 2.59 -13.79 14.60
N THR A 60 3.66 -13.31 13.99
CA THR A 60 4.58 -12.31 14.57
C THR A 60 3.99 -10.90 14.62
N MET A 61 2.79 -10.68 14.04
CA MET A 61 2.12 -9.38 14.09
C MET A 61 1.67 -9.04 15.51
N SER A 62 1.73 -7.74 15.85
CA SER A 62 1.43 -7.26 17.20
C SER A 62 0.02 -7.63 17.65
N VAL A 63 -0.10 -7.93 18.95
CA VAL A 63 -1.36 -8.32 19.58
C VAL A 63 -2.41 -7.20 19.46
N GLU A 64 -1.98 -5.94 19.60
CA GLU A 64 -2.83 -4.75 19.51
C GLU A 64 -3.48 -4.67 18.13
N ARG A 65 -2.70 -4.88 17.07
CA ARG A 65 -3.22 -4.87 15.69
C ARG A 65 -4.23 -5.99 15.47
N ARG A 66 -3.94 -7.20 15.96
CA ARG A 66 -4.88 -8.33 15.88
C ARG A 66 -6.18 -8.05 16.64
N LYS A 67 -6.10 -7.44 17.82
CA LYS A 67 -7.28 -7.03 18.60
C LYS A 67 -8.11 -6.00 17.86
N LEU A 68 -7.47 -4.97 17.27
CA LEU A 68 -8.15 -3.95 16.48
C LEU A 68 -8.91 -4.56 15.28
N LEU A 69 -8.27 -5.42 14.51
CA LEU A 69 -8.89 -6.06 13.35
C LEU A 69 -10.08 -6.95 13.75
N LYS A 70 -9.95 -7.71 14.85
CA LYS A 70 -11.06 -8.50 15.39
C LYS A 70 -12.22 -7.62 15.89
N ALA A 71 -11.92 -6.50 16.54
CA ALA A 71 -12.94 -5.54 16.98
C ALA A 71 -13.72 -4.93 15.80
N LEU A 72 -13.08 -4.80 14.64
CA LEU A 72 -13.71 -4.39 13.37
C LEU A 72 -14.44 -5.54 12.65
N GLY A 73 -14.52 -6.72 13.25
CA GLY A 73 -15.26 -7.87 12.71
C GLY A 73 -14.49 -8.72 11.69
N ALA A 74 -13.19 -8.47 11.47
CA ALA A 74 -12.40 -9.28 10.56
C ALA A 74 -12.06 -10.66 11.15
N ASN A 75 -12.16 -11.69 10.33
CA ASN A 75 -11.62 -13.02 10.61
C ASN A 75 -10.11 -13.02 10.35
N LEU A 76 -9.30 -13.54 11.29
CA LEU A 76 -7.85 -13.57 11.16
C LEU A 76 -7.36 -15.01 11.04
N VAL A 77 -6.62 -15.28 9.98
CA VAL A 77 -5.90 -16.52 9.74
C VAL A 77 -4.41 -16.24 9.93
N LEU A 78 -3.87 -16.73 11.05
CA LEU A 78 -2.45 -16.58 11.35
C LEU A 78 -1.64 -17.63 10.62
N THR A 79 -0.52 -17.21 10.03
CA THR A 79 0.42 -18.08 9.35
C THR A 79 1.72 -18.15 10.11
N GLU A 80 2.51 -19.17 9.87
CA GLU A 80 3.80 -19.42 10.49
C GLU A 80 4.74 -18.21 10.32
N GLY A 81 5.26 -17.71 11.43
CA GLY A 81 6.09 -16.50 11.46
C GLY A 81 7.32 -16.57 10.57
N ALA A 82 7.98 -17.74 10.51
CA ALA A 82 9.17 -17.97 9.69
C ALA A 82 8.93 -17.78 8.17
N LYS A 83 7.69 -17.97 7.70
CA LYS A 83 7.31 -17.76 6.28
C LYS A 83 7.00 -16.30 5.94
N GLY A 84 6.90 -15.43 6.93
CA GLY A 84 6.62 -14.01 6.74
C GLY A 84 5.40 -13.73 5.87
N MET A 85 5.44 -12.64 5.10
CA MET A 85 4.33 -12.27 4.19
C MET A 85 4.13 -13.27 3.06
N LYS A 86 5.16 -13.99 2.61
CA LYS A 86 5.02 -15.02 1.57
C LYS A 86 4.08 -16.14 2.03
N GLY A 87 4.19 -16.58 3.29
CA GLY A 87 3.26 -17.55 3.87
C GLY A 87 1.82 -17.03 3.97
N ALA A 88 1.65 -15.75 4.29
CA ALA A 88 0.32 -15.13 4.33
C ALA A 88 -0.31 -15.03 2.94
N ILE A 89 0.45 -14.68 1.90
CA ILE A 89 -0.01 -14.65 0.51
C ILE A 89 -0.45 -16.04 0.07
N GLN A 90 0.41 -17.03 0.24
CA GLN A 90 0.09 -18.42 -0.10
C GLN A 90 -1.22 -18.88 0.59
N LYS A 91 -1.39 -18.54 1.88
CA LYS A 91 -2.59 -18.92 2.61
C LYS A 91 -3.86 -18.22 2.11
N ALA A 92 -3.77 -16.98 1.68
CA ALA A 92 -4.89 -16.27 1.06
C ALA A 92 -5.29 -16.94 -0.26
N GLU A 93 -4.32 -17.29 -1.09
CA GLU A 93 -4.52 -18.00 -2.36
C GLU A 93 -5.16 -19.38 -2.15
N GLU A 94 -4.70 -20.14 -1.15
CA GLU A 94 -5.32 -21.43 -0.76
C GLU A 94 -6.79 -21.26 -0.36
N ILE A 95 -7.13 -20.24 0.43
CA ILE A 95 -8.51 -19.96 0.84
C ILE A 95 -9.37 -19.69 -0.39
N VAL A 96 -8.93 -18.82 -1.29
CA VAL A 96 -9.68 -18.48 -2.50
C VAL A 96 -9.82 -19.68 -3.42
N ALA A 97 -8.74 -20.46 -3.61
CA ALA A 97 -8.77 -21.68 -4.43
C ALA A 97 -9.71 -22.75 -3.88
N SER A 98 -9.96 -22.80 -2.57
CA SER A 98 -10.87 -23.77 -1.94
C SER A 98 -12.34 -23.55 -2.34
N ASN A 99 -12.74 -22.32 -2.64
CA ASN A 99 -14.08 -21.99 -3.13
C ASN A 99 -14.07 -20.61 -3.84
N PRO A 100 -13.69 -20.55 -5.13
CA PRO A 100 -13.59 -19.30 -5.88
C PRO A 100 -14.91 -18.54 -6.05
N GLU A 101 -16.04 -19.21 -5.90
CA GLU A 101 -17.36 -18.57 -5.96
C GLU A 101 -17.75 -17.86 -4.65
N LYS A 102 -17.10 -18.23 -3.54
CA LYS A 102 -17.36 -17.68 -2.21
C LYS A 102 -16.38 -16.61 -1.80
N PHE A 103 -15.13 -16.68 -2.25
CA PHE A 103 -14.05 -15.83 -1.79
C PHE A 103 -13.51 -14.93 -2.91
N LEU A 104 -13.26 -13.66 -2.59
CA LEU A 104 -12.67 -12.69 -3.49
C LEU A 104 -11.36 -12.13 -2.90
N LEU A 105 -10.23 -12.37 -3.59
CA LEU A 105 -8.94 -11.78 -3.26
C LEU A 105 -8.84 -10.38 -3.88
N LEU A 106 -8.57 -9.36 -3.06
CA LEU A 106 -8.53 -7.96 -3.51
C LEU A 106 -7.21 -7.56 -4.17
N GLN A 107 -6.07 -8.15 -3.73
CA GLN A 107 -4.75 -8.01 -4.37
C GLN A 107 -4.20 -6.57 -4.41
N GLN A 108 -3.96 -5.97 -3.26
CA GLN A 108 -3.49 -4.58 -3.15
C GLN A 108 -2.25 -4.23 -4.02
N PHE A 109 -1.39 -5.19 -4.33
CA PHE A 109 -0.17 -4.97 -5.12
C PHE A 109 -0.38 -4.96 -6.64
N SER A 110 -1.48 -5.52 -7.14
CA SER A 110 -1.78 -5.66 -8.56
C SER A 110 -3.14 -5.10 -8.98
N ASN A 111 -4.02 -4.78 -8.03
CA ASN A 111 -5.36 -4.28 -8.31
C ASN A 111 -5.31 -2.83 -8.83
N PRO A 112 -5.77 -2.55 -10.06
CA PRO A 112 -5.73 -1.22 -10.65
C PRO A 112 -6.58 -0.18 -9.92
N ALA A 113 -7.55 -0.60 -9.11
CA ALA A 113 -8.32 0.30 -8.25
C ALA A 113 -7.47 1.01 -7.20
N ASN A 114 -6.26 0.49 -6.90
CA ASN A 114 -5.29 1.12 -6.01
C ASN A 114 -4.71 2.40 -6.64
N PRO A 115 -3.97 2.40 -7.75
CA PRO A 115 -3.49 3.65 -8.36
C PRO A 115 -4.63 4.54 -8.82
N GLU A 116 -5.77 4.00 -9.24
CA GLU A 116 -6.93 4.76 -9.69
C GLU A 116 -7.44 5.74 -8.63
N ILE A 117 -7.55 5.33 -7.36
CA ILE A 117 -8.06 6.24 -6.32
C ILE A 117 -7.07 7.37 -6.02
N HIS A 118 -5.78 7.14 -6.18
CA HIS A 118 -4.77 8.18 -6.04
C HIS A 118 -4.79 9.16 -7.22
N GLU A 119 -5.07 8.68 -8.42
CA GLU A 119 -5.29 9.53 -9.59
C GLU A 119 -6.55 10.39 -9.45
N LYS A 120 -7.62 9.83 -8.84
CA LYS A 120 -8.91 10.51 -8.66
C LYS A 120 -8.98 11.43 -7.44
N THR A 121 -8.15 11.23 -6.43
CA THR A 121 -8.24 11.97 -5.15
C THR A 121 -6.91 12.57 -4.71
N THR A 122 -5.91 11.78 -4.44
CA THR A 122 -4.62 12.24 -3.91
C THR A 122 -3.91 13.20 -4.88
N GLY A 123 -3.91 12.89 -6.17
CA GLY A 123 -3.34 13.75 -7.21
C GLY A 123 -4.04 15.11 -7.31
N PRO A 124 -5.38 15.15 -7.45
CA PRO A 124 -6.15 16.39 -7.39
C PRO A 124 -5.91 17.22 -6.13
N GLU A 125 -5.96 16.60 -4.96
CA GLU A 125 -5.72 17.29 -3.69
C GLU A 125 -4.31 17.94 -3.64
N ILE A 126 -3.25 17.21 -4.02
CA ILE A 126 -1.91 17.79 -4.09
C ILE A 126 -1.84 18.95 -5.09
N TRP A 127 -2.46 18.79 -6.25
CA TRP A 127 -2.47 19.83 -7.29
C TRP A 127 -3.17 21.11 -6.81
N GLU A 128 -4.33 20.95 -6.16
CA GLU A 128 -5.12 22.08 -5.65
C GLU A 128 -4.43 22.76 -4.46
N ASP A 129 -3.92 21.98 -3.50
CA ASP A 129 -3.24 22.47 -2.30
C ASP A 129 -1.91 23.21 -2.62
N THR A 130 -1.33 22.96 -3.80
CA THR A 130 -0.11 23.62 -4.26
C THR A 130 -0.36 24.68 -5.36
N ASP A 131 -1.60 25.01 -5.66
CA ASP A 131 -1.97 25.88 -6.80
C ASP A 131 -1.32 25.44 -8.13
N GLY A 132 -1.11 24.13 -8.30
CA GLY A 132 -0.42 23.55 -9.45
C GLY A 132 1.10 23.77 -9.48
N GLN A 133 1.68 24.32 -8.43
CA GLN A 133 3.11 24.67 -8.35
C GLN A 133 3.95 23.53 -7.72
N VAL A 134 3.66 22.28 -8.09
CA VAL A 134 4.40 21.11 -7.66
C VAL A 134 5.45 20.73 -8.71
N ASP A 135 6.72 20.84 -8.38
CA ASP A 135 7.82 20.50 -9.28
C ASP A 135 8.42 19.13 -9.01
N VAL A 136 8.35 18.68 -7.76
CA VAL A 136 8.87 17.39 -7.35
C VAL A 136 7.83 16.66 -6.50
N PHE A 137 7.52 15.41 -6.86
CA PHE A 137 6.68 14.54 -6.07
C PHE A 137 7.49 13.35 -5.55
N ILE A 138 7.61 13.24 -4.22
CA ILE A 138 8.39 12.20 -3.56
C ILE A 138 7.45 11.27 -2.81
N ALA A 139 7.57 9.96 -3.05
CA ALA A 139 6.75 8.98 -2.35
C ALA A 139 7.51 7.69 -2.04
N GLY A 140 7.33 7.17 -0.81
CA GLY A 140 7.78 5.83 -0.44
C GLY A 140 6.97 4.76 -1.17
N VAL A 141 7.63 3.79 -1.77
CA VAL A 141 6.98 2.77 -2.59
C VAL A 141 6.73 1.49 -1.80
N GLY A 142 5.46 1.27 -1.43
CA GLY A 142 4.97 -0.02 -0.93
C GLY A 142 4.27 -0.79 -2.04
N THR A 143 3.02 -0.46 -2.33
CA THR A 143 2.25 -1.06 -3.44
C THR A 143 2.45 -0.35 -4.79
N GLY A 144 3.08 0.80 -4.80
CA GLY A 144 3.29 1.63 -5.99
C GLY A 144 2.10 2.53 -6.37
N GLY A 145 0.93 2.28 -5.80
CA GLY A 145 -0.30 2.97 -6.21
C GLY A 145 -0.27 4.48 -6.05
N THR A 146 0.27 4.99 -4.93
CA THR A 146 0.35 6.43 -4.67
C THR A 146 1.25 7.13 -5.70
N LEU A 147 2.47 6.64 -5.90
CA LEU A 147 3.40 7.22 -6.87
C LEU A 147 2.81 7.21 -8.27
N THR A 148 2.30 6.05 -8.70
CA THR A 148 1.70 5.87 -10.03
C THR A 148 0.49 6.78 -10.24
N GLY A 149 -0.48 6.75 -9.32
CA GLY A 149 -1.74 7.50 -9.48
C GLY A 149 -1.54 9.01 -9.46
N VAL A 150 -0.75 9.52 -8.52
CA VAL A 150 -0.46 10.96 -8.43
C VAL A 150 0.32 11.45 -9.64
N THR A 151 1.37 10.72 -10.04
CA THR A 151 2.18 11.10 -11.20
C THR A 151 1.37 11.07 -12.50
N ARG A 152 0.50 10.05 -12.68
CA ARG A 152 -0.43 10.02 -13.83
C ARG A 152 -1.32 11.25 -13.87
N TYR A 153 -1.92 11.62 -12.75
CA TYR A 153 -2.79 12.79 -12.70
C TYR A 153 -2.04 14.06 -13.07
N ILE A 154 -0.88 14.31 -12.45
CA ILE A 154 -0.13 15.55 -12.66
C ILE A 154 0.48 15.62 -14.07
N LYS A 155 1.17 14.55 -14.51
CA LYS A 155 1.82 14.54 -15.84
C LYS A 155 0.81 14.43 -16.99
N ASN A 156 -0.16 13.51 -16.88
CA ASN A 156 -1.05 13.19 -18.02
C ASN A 156 -2.33 14.01 -18.02
N THR A 157 -2.98 14.18 -16.84
CA THR A 157 -4.27 14.89 -16.78
C THR A 157 -4.07 16.41 -16.72
N LYS A 158 -3.10 16.90 -15.97
CA LYS A 158 -2.78 18.34 -15.88
C LYS A 158 -1.76 18.80 -16.91
N GLY A 159 -1.09 17.87 -17.59
CA GLY A 159 -0.12 18.20 -18.64
C GLY A 159 1.22 18.75 -18.12
N LYS A 160 1.50 18.68 -16.80
CA LYS A 160 2.76 19.11 -16.21
C LYS A 160 3.82 17.99 -16.36
N THR A 161 4.33 17.85 -17.58
CA THR A 161 5.26 16.77 -17.96
C THR A 161 6.66 16.93 -17.36
N ASP A 162 7.03 18.12 -16.89
CA ASP A 162 8.28 18.45 -16.21
C ASP A 162 8.29 18.10 -14.72
N LEU A 163 7.19 17.59 -14.15
CA LEU A 163 7.18 17.07 -12.79
C LEU A 163 8.25 15.98 -12.63
N ILE A 164 9.08 16.11 -11.60
CA ILE A 164 10.05 15.09 -11.22
C ILE A 164 9.41 14.15 -10.20
N SER A 165 9.17 12.89 -10.58
CA SER A 165 8.65 11.88 -9.67
C SER A 165 9.78 11.03 -9.06
N VAL A 166 9.82 10.97 -7.73
CA VAL A 166 10.88 10.32 -6.96
C VAL A 166 10.31 9.15 -6.17
N ALA A 167 10.80 7.95 -6.48
CA ALA A 167 10.50 6.76 -5.71
C ALA A 167 11.49 6.62 -4.55
N VAL A 168 10.97 6.39 -3.33
CA VAL A 168 11.82 6.10 -2.16
C VAL A 168 11.71 4.62 -1.81
N GLU A 169 12.87 3.97 -1.64
CA GLU A 169 12.98 2.57 -1.25
C GLU A 169 14.06 2.36 -0.17
N PRO A 170 14.05 1.22 0.57
CA PRO A 170 15.11 0.92 1.53
C PRO A 170 16.43 0.54 0.83
N THR A 171 17.57 0.99 1.37
CA THR A 171 18.91 0.56 0.89
C THR A 171 19.12 -0.94 0.98
N ASP A 172 18.51 -1.58 2.00
CA ASP A 172 18.61 -3.03 2.21
C ASP A 172 17.77 -3.85 1.22
N SER A 173 16.87 -3.20 0.44
CA SER A 173 16.00 -3.85 -0.53
C SER A 173 15.76 -2.95 -1.75
N PRO A 174 16.83 -2.60 -2.53
CA PRO A 174 16.79 -1.57 -3.59
C PRO A 174 16.26 -2.14 -4.91
N VAL A 175 15.13 -2.85 -4.88
CA VAL A 175 14.59 -3.59 -6.02
C VAL A 175 14.11 -2.69 -7.16
N ILE A 176 13.71 -1.43 -6.88
CA ILE A 176 13.26 -0.50 -7.91
C ILE A 176 14.46 0.01 -8.71
N ALA A 177 15.52 0.45 -8.03
CA ALA A 177 16.75 0.87 -8.69
C ALA A 177 17.36 -0.26 -9.55
N GLN A 178 17.40 -1.47 -8.99
CA GLN A 178 17.87 -2.66 -9.72
C GLN A 178 17.01 -2.95 -10.95
N ALA A 179 15.68 -2.90 -10.84
CA ALA A 179 14.79 -3.11 -11.97
C ALA A 179 15.00 -2.08 -13.09
N LEU A 180 15.16 -0.81 -12.74
CA LEU A 180 15.42 0.27 -13.70
C LEU A 180 16.80 0.15 -14.36
N ALA A 181 17.79 -0.40 -13.66
CA ALA A 181 19.11 -0.69 -14.19
C ALA A 181 19.18 -2.02 -15.02
N GLY A 182 18.08 -2.80 -15.04
CA GLY A 182 18.06 -4.12 -15.68
C GLY A 182 18.87 -5.18 -14.93
N GLU A 183 19.07 -5.00 -13.63
CA GLU A 183 19.82 -5.90 -12.76
C GLU A 183 18.91 -6.97 -12.14
N GLU A 184 19.54 -8.03 -11.62
CA GLU A 184 18.84 -9.03 -10.82
C GLU A 184 18.31 -8.42 -9.50
N LEU A 185 17.06 -8.70 -9.17
CA LEU A 185 16.46 -8.18 -7.94
C LEU A 185 17.00 -8.92 -6.71
N LYS A 186 17.55 -8.18 -5.77
CA LYS A 186 18.10 -8.68 -4.51
C LYS A 186 17.37 -8.03 -3.31
N PRO A 187 16.18 -8.55 -2.98
CA PRO A 187 15.45 -8.07 -1.81
C PRO A 187 16.16 -8.45 -0.51
N GLY A 188 16.09 -7.57 0.48
CA GLY A 188 16.64 -7.81 1.81
C GLY A 188 15.70 -7.34 2.93
N PRO A 189 15.92 -7.81 4.18
CA PRO A 189 15.14 -7.38 5.33
C PRO A 189 15.51 -5.96 5.75
N HIS A 190 14.51 -5.15 6.06
CA HIS A 190 14.67 -3.78 6.53
C HIS A 190 13.62 -3.42 7.60
N LYS A 191 13.81 -2.29 8.29
CA LYS A 191 12.97 -1.84 9.41
C LYS A 191 11.94 -0.76 9.02
N ILE A 192 11.89 -0.34 7.75
CA ILE A 192 10.98 0.70 7.26
C ILE A 192 9.67 0.05 6.84
N GLN A 193 8.72 -0.06 7.77
CA GLN A 193 7.44 -0.72 7.51
C GLN A 193 6.60 0.04 6.49
N GLY A 194 6.06 -0.67 5.48
CA GLY A 194 5.07 -0.17 4.53
C GLY A 194 5.63 0.23 3.18
N ILE A 195 6.96 0.22 3.02
CA ILE A 195 7.66 0.32 1.73
C ILE A 195 8.57 -0.89 1.53
N GLY A 196 9.20 -1.04 0.37
CA GLY A 196 10.17 -2.08 0.11
C GLY A 196 9.55 -3.48 0.15
N ALA A 197 8.61 -3.76 -0.76
CA ALA A 197 7.90 -5.04 -0.80
C ALA A 197 8.80 -6.25 -1.15
N GLY A 198 10.02 -5.99 -1.63
CA GLY A 198 10.97 -7.02 -2.06
C GLY A 198 10.71 -7.56 -3.47
N PHE A 199 9.81 -6.96 -4.20
CA PHE A 199 9.48 -7.23 -5.60
C PHE A 199 8.90 -5.97 -6.24
N ILE A 200 8.79 -5.94 -7.56
CA ILE A 200 8.15 -4.84 -8.28
C ILE A 200 6.63 -5.05 -8.29
N PRO A 201 5.84 -4.19 -7.62
CA PRO A 201 4.39 -4.31 -7.61
C PRO A 201 3.78 -4.08 -9.00
N GLY A 202 2.73 -4.83 -9.36
CA GLY A 202 2.01 -4.62 -10.61
C GLY A 202 1.37 -3.24 -10.75
N ASN A 203 1.12 -2.55 -9.63
CA ASN A 203 0.59 -1.19 -9.60
C ASN A 203 1.66 -0.10 -9.76
N LEU A 204 2.95 -0.45 -9.76
CA LEU A 204 4.04 0.49 -9.96
C LEU A 204 4.37 0.63 -11.45
N ASP A 205 4.11 1.79 -12.00
CA ASP A 205 4.49 2.11 -13.36
C ASP A 205 5.93 2.68 -13.38
N LEU A 206 6.91 1.82 -13.67
CA LEU A 206 8.33 2.19 -13.70
C LEU A 206 8.64 3.32 -14.67
N LYS A 207 7.86 3.49 -15.75
CA LYS A 207 8.05 4.55 -16.76
C LYS A 207 7.76 5.94 -16.23
N LEU A 208 7.04 6.03 -15.12
CA LEU A 208 6.70 7.29 -14.46
C LEU A 208 7.75 7.74 -13.45
N ILE A 209 8.77 6.93 -13.16
CA ILE A 209 9.80 7.23 -12.17
C ILE A 209 10.95 7.96 -12.85
N ASP A 210 11.20 9.20 -12.41
CA ASP A 210 12.35 9.99 -12.91
C ASP A 210 13.59 9.78 -12.04
N LYS A 211 13.41 9.49 -10.74
CA LYS A 211 14.49 9.27 -9.77
C LYS A 211 14.13 8.19 -8.75
N VAL A 212 15.15 7.48 -8.28
CA VAL A 212 15.04 6.59 -7.10
C VAL A 212 15.99 7.08 -6.03
N VAL A 213 15.52 7.12 -4.79
CA VAL A 213 16.30 7.44 -3.60
C VAL A 213 16.23 6.26 -2.64
N ALA A 214 17.39 5.68 -2.32
CA ALA A 214 17.50 4.63 -1.32
C ALA A 214 17.81 5.23 0.05
N ILE A 215 17.06 4.80 1.08
CA ILE A 215 17.12 5.32 2.45
C ILE A 215 17.50 4.21 3.41
N THR A 216 18.42 4.48 4.32
CA THR A 216 18.81 3.54 5.39
C THR A 216 17.76 3.51 6.51
N ASN A 217 17.81 2.44 7.31
CA ASN A 217 16.96 2.32 8.50
C ASN A 217 17.24 3.46 9.51
N GLU A 218 18.50 3.85 9.67
CA GLU A 218 18.95 4.91 10.57
C GLU A 218 18.44 6.28 10.14
N GLU A 219 18.57 6.62 8.87
CA GLU A 219 18.06 7.88 8.30
C GLU A 219 16.54 7.99 8.48
N ALA A 220 15.80 6.93 8.15
CA ALA A 220 14.35 6.91 8.34
C ALA A 220 13.94 7.12 9.79
N ILE A 221 14.63 6.49 10.76
CA ILE A 221 14.32 6.61 12.18
C ILE A 221 14.74 7.96 12.75
N SER A 222 15.93 8.47 12.41
CA SER A 222 16.43 9.76 12.91
C SER A 222 15.61 10.92 12.39
N THR A 223 15.31 10.94 11.08
CA THR A 223 14.43 11.95 10.46
C THR A 223 13.02 11.90 11.06
N ALA A 224 12.56 10.72 11.37
CA ALA A 224 11.35 10.47 12.09
C ALA A 224 11.26 11.24 13.43
N ARG A 225 12.30 11.12 14.24
CA ARG A 225 12.38 11.79 15.53
C ARG A 225 12.47 13.30 15.37
N ARG A 226 13.32 13.77 14.47
CA ARG A 226 13.47 15.19 14.18
C ARG A 226 12.14 15.82 13.73
N LEU A 227 11.38 15.15 12.89
CA LEU A 227 10.08 15.65 12.44
C LEU A 227 9.07 15.78 13.59
N MET A 228 9.13 14.89 14.59
CA MET A 228 8.32 15.03 15.80
C MET A 228 8.82 16.15 16.71
N GLU A 229 10.13 16.24 16.91
CA GLU A 229 10.75 17.20 17.84
C GLU A 229 10.76 18.64 17.29
N GLU A 230 11.05 18.80 16.00
CA GLU A 230 11.23 20.09 15.35
C GLU A 230 9.92 20.66 14.80
N GLU A 231 9.01 19.81 14.29
CA GLU A 231 7.79 20.24 13.58
C GLU A 231 6.48 19.76 14.24
N GLY A 232 6.55 18.97 15.29
CA GLY A 232 5.36 18.42 15.96
C GLY A 232 4.55 17.43 15.11
N ILE A 233 5.13 16.89 14.03
CA ILE A 233 4.43 16.02 13.07
C ILE A 233 4.65 14.56 13.45
N LEU A 234 3.55 13.88 13.85
CA LEU A 234 3.54 12.44 14.10
C LEU A 234 3.35 11.66 12.81
N ALA A 235 4.39 11.48 12.04
CA ALA A 235 4.35 10.64 10.84
C ALA A 235 4.90 9.23 11.11
N GLY A 236 4.49 8.23 10.34
CA GLY A 236 5.08 6.90 10.36
C GLY A 236 6.47 6.87 9.71
N LYS A 237 7.25 5.80 9.84
CA LYS A 237 8.59 5.68 9.24
C LYS A 237 8.63 5.93 7.73
N ILE A 238 7.52 5.74 7.02
CA ILE A 238 7.39 6.01 5.58
C ILE A 238 7.31 7.51 5.28
N GLY A 239 6.57 8.28 6.08
CA GLY A 239 6.44 9.73 5.89
C GLY A 239 7.69 10.50 6.27
N ARG A 240 8.79 9.81 6.52
CA ARG A 240 10.06 10.30 7.04
C ARG A 240 11.26 9.75 6.27
N ALA A 241 10.98 8.84 5.31
CA ALA A 241 11.98 8.32 4.38
C ALA A 241 12.23 9.30 3.23
#